data_77bd36f97ee2e9ddf949576cde381b92
#
_entry.id   77bd36f97ee2e9ddf949576cde381b92
#
_cell.length_a   1.000
_cell.length_b   1.000
_cell.length_c   1.000
_cell.angle_alpha   90.00
_cell.angle_beta   90.00
_cell.angle_gamma   90.00
#
_symmetry.space_group_name_H-M   'P 1'
#
loop_
_entity.id
_entity.type
_entity.pdbx_description
1 polymer ?
#
loop_
_entity_poly.entity_id
_entity_poly.type
_entity_poly.pdbx_seq_one_letter_code
_entity_poly.pdbx_strand_id
1 'polypeptide(L)'
;MAKFAAKFSMKNMSKRLWLLFLLFPFWSSAQKILNDTVQNVYGPATTGYLMEKDVLLDDTLLHHPDTLIDGFHLMTLNHRNGLLWQDLGNEGTAAKNMVFKLPANSFTETGWTAFSQFYAPDIENVKYYNTRSPFTNMAYTQSGNGMSNLGFTHAQNISPYFNVAVNVNRIVASKQWSASTSEDRLVDHWDYTLSTNYLSKNKKYRFLGAFVNFNHKQEEQGGISVFEGLNFIPEADLSGDYNTNYQERLTGISTRERWNNAHIYHQFQLAKGVQLFHVFDYQRQKYFQRDTLISRNFPSGIYPDSVEAEKMKNYYFFNNIQNRFGFKGTFKGFKYSLGLTNRIYALNAVHDGETGNRKTEILVGGNAGYWFPDSTSYLDNEVYLGIGESPNVFIRSNLKIKQFDLGFRLISKPSYLLFNSFSSQVASWDNNFKNLTYTSFSGKINLSGQKAWFSPVANINLVGNHLYFDQNQSPQQLESTALLMDFDVNAGVSLKNWKVENRFILNVIGNKEVFRLPAVINNFNLEYHVKYAKVLDLYFGTDLYFRGAYSGDAYSPYLRSFYLQDGQNVWGYPVADVYTNFMIKRVKLAFSFNYLNKGVPTQGYYTTPDYLAMGRTFHLKVNWPLFD
;
A
#
# COMPACT_ATOMS: atom_id res chain seq x y z
N MET A 1 -32.16 -0.85 39.99
CA MET A 1 -32.57 -0.27 38.70
C MET A 1 -31.66 -0.83 37.62
N ALA A 2 -32.02 -1.97 37.09
CA ALA A 2 -31.33 -2.68 36.01
C ALA A 2 -32.33 -2.82 34.88
N LYS A 3 -31.86 -2.80 33.63
CA LYS A 3 -32.55 -2.99 32.34
C LYS A 3 -32.70 -1.69 31.55
N PHE A 4 -31.66 -1.44 30.74
CA PHE A 4 -31.81 -0.96 29.37
C PHE A 4 -30.46 -1.15 28.64
N ALA A 5 -30.08 -2.40 28.41
CA ALA A 5 -29.08 -2.76 27.42
C ALA A 5 -29.82 -3.25 26.16
N ALA A 6 -30.04 -2.33 25.24
CA ALA A 6 -30.65 -2.67 23.97
C ALA A 6 -29.67 -3.51 23.12
N LYS A 7 -30.05 -4.76 22.88
CA LYS A 7 -29.49 -5.66 21.88
C LYS A 7 -29.60 -5.01 20.49
N PHE A 8 -28.55 -4.35 19.99
CA PHE A 8 -28.47 -3.98 18.58
C PHE A 8 -28.02 -5.20 17.76
N SER A 9 -29.00 -5.95 17.28
CA SER A 9 -28.80 -7.07 16.36
C SER A 9 -28.34 -6.54 14.99
N MET A 10 -27.22 -7.05 14.47
CA MET A 10 -26.72 -6.73 13.11
C MET A 10 -27.71 -7.07 11.98
N LYS A 11 -28.75 -7.84 12.23
CA LYS A 11 -29.83 -8.15 11.28
C LYS A 11 -30.66 -6.93 10.87
N ASN A 12 -30.68 -5.88 11.70
CA ASN A 12 -31.45 -4.66 11.41
C ASN A 12 -30.65 -3.58 10.67
N MET A 13 -29.34 -3.70 10.60
CA MET A 13 -28.50 -2.74 9.86
C MET A 13 -28.56 -2.95 8.34
N SER A 14 -28.69 -4.20 7.88
CA SER A 14 -28.81 -4.50 6.45
C SER A 14 -30.12 -3.96 5.86
N LYS A 15 -31.22 -4.01 6.61
CA LYS A 15 -32.52 -3.49 6.15
C LYS A 15 -32.59 -1.96 6.10
N ARG A 16 -31.82 -1.25 6.92
CA ARG A 16 -31.73 0.22 6.91
C ARG A 16 -30.79 0.76 5.81
N LEU A 17 -29.78 -0.02 5.43
CA LEU A 17 -28.95 0.33 4.26
C LEU A 17 -29.74 0.24 2.95
N TRP A 18 -30.67 -0.71 2.82
CA TRP A 18 -31.58 -0.81 1.66
C TRP A 18 -32.52 0.39 1.56
N LEU A 19 -32.95 0.96 2.68
CA LEU A 19 -33.77 2.17 2.72
C LEU A 19 -33.01 3.43 2.26
N LEU A 20 -31.71 3.51 2.51
CA LEU A 20 -30.85 4.57 1.97
C LEU A 20 -30.66 4.45 0.45
N PHE A 21 -30.59 3.24 -0.08
CA PHE A 21 -30.55 2.99 -1.53
C PHE A 21 -31.88 3.31 -2.24
N LEU A 22 -33.02 3.16 -1.55
CA LEU A 22 -34.33 3.49 -2.08
C LEU A 22 -34.63 5.00 -2.12
N LEU A 23 -33.90 5.82 -1.37
CA LEU A 23 -34.06 7.28 -1.38
C LEU A 23 -33.22 7.97 -2.49
N PHE A 24 -32.30 7.28 -3.13
CA PHE A 24 -31.48 7.81 -4.22
C PHE A 24 -32.22 8.05 -5.56
N PRO A 25 -33.27 7.29 -5.94
CA PRO A 25 -33.93 7.50 -7.24
C PRO A 25 -34.83 8.75 -7.32
N PHE A 26 -35.16 9.40 -6.21
CA PHE A 26 -36.10 10.52 -6.23
C PHE A 26 -35.49 11.89 -6.58
N TRP A 27 -34.17 11.95 -6.79
CA TRP A 27 -33.49 13.18 -7.20
C TRP A 27 -32.91 13.12 -8.62
N SER A 28 -33.33 12.16 -9.42
CA SER A 28 -33.02 12.20 -10.85
C SER A 28 -33.91 13.28 -11.49
N SER A 29 -33.39 14.49 -11.59
CA SER A 29 -33.93 15.48 -12.50
C SER A 29 -33.92 14.86 -13.90
N ALA A 30 -35.11 14.73 -14.51
CA ALA A 30 -35.25 14.18 -15.85
C ALA A 30 -34.20 14.80 -16.76
N GLN A 31 -33.39 13.95 -17.38
CA GLN A 31 -32.44 14.37 -18.41
C GLN A 31 -33.24 15.14 -19.46
N LYS A 32 -32.84 16.39 -19.72
CA LYS A 32 -33.32 17.09 -20.92
C LYS A 32 -32.96 16.19 -22.10
N ILE A 33 -33.96 15.82 -22.89
CA ILE A 33 -33.81 15.14 -24.16
C ILE A 33 -32.80 15.95 -24.97
N LEU A 34 -31.57 15.37 -25.13
CA LEU A 34 -30.49 15.99 -25.88
C LEU A 34 -30.96 16.18 -27.32
N ASN A 35 -30.99 17.41 -27.77
CA ASN A 35 -31.17 17.76 -29.16
C ASN A 35 -29.97 17.17 -29.95
N ASP A 36 -30.23 16.38 -30.97
CA ASP A 36 -29.30 15.49 -31.71
C ASP A 36 -28.18 16.20 -32.50
N THR A 37 -27.98 17.50 -32.27
CA THR A 37 -27.06 18.31 -33.07
C THR A 37 -25.72 18.64 -32.44
N VAL A 38 -25.48 18.29 -31.16
CA VAL A 38 -24.17 18.45 -30.49
C VAL A 38 -23.88 17.22 -29.64
N GLN A 39 -23.27 16.21 -30.21
CA GLN A 39 -22.69 15.10 -29.45
C GLN A 39 -21.52 15.62 -28.58
N ASN A 40 -21.80 15.91 -27.32
CA ASN A 40 -20.73 16.05 -26.34
C ASN A 40 -20.09 14.68 -26.12
N VAL A 41 -18.93 14.44 -26.70
CA VAL A 41 -18.20 13.19 -26.50
C VAL A 41 -17.55 13.25 -25.11
N TYR A 42 -18.17 12.60 -24.15
CA TYR A 42 -17.60 12.43 -22.82
C TYR A 42 -16.52 11.35 -22.81
N GLY A 43 -15.49 11.55 -22.01
CA GLY A 43 -14.35 10.65 -21.97
C GLY A 43 -13.32 11.00 -20.89
N PRO A 44 -12.13 10.39 -20.94
CA PRO A 44 -11.06 10.69 -19.98
C PRO A 44 -10.72 12.17 -19.90
N ALA A 45 -10.68 12.88 -21.04
CA ALA A 45 -10.38 14.30 -21.08
C ALA A 45 -11.45 15.19 -20.39
N THR A 46 -12.66 14.71 -20.21
CA THR A 46 -13.75 15.42 -19.51
C THR A 46 -13.87 15.03 -18.04
N THR A 47 -13.06 14.08 -17.58
CA THR A 47 -12.98 13.61 -16.21
C THR A 47 -11.59 13.92 -15.68
N GLY A 48 -11.52 14.81 -14.71
CA GLY A 48 -10.26 15.16 -14.07
C GLY A 48 -10.30 14.93 -12.57
N TYR A 49 -9.14 14.90 -11.94
CA TYR A 49 -9.02 14.91 -10.49
C TYR A 49 -7.78 15.71 -10.06
N LEU A 50 -7.84 16.21 -8.84
CA LEU A 50 -6.75 16.89 -8.14
C LEU A 50 -6.24 15.97 -7.04
N MET A 51 -4.99 16.16 -6.64
CA MET A 51 -4.43 15.63 -5.39
C MET A 51 -4.14 16.78 -4.44
N GLU A 52 -4.27 16.57 -3.14
CA GLU A 52 -4.05 17.64 -2.16
C GLU A 52 -2.64 18.22 -2.23
N LYS A 53 -1.62 17.37 -2.45
CA LYS A 53 -0.23 17.82 -2.62
C LYS A 53 -0.06 18.85 -3.74
N ASP A 54 -0.79 18.71 -4.86
CA ASP A 54 -0.75 19.67 -5.96
C ASP A 54 -1.40 21.00 -5.53
N VAL A 55 -2.56 20.89 -4.87
CA VAL A 55 -3.27 22.06 -4.33
C VAL A 55 -2.42 22.78 -3.28
N LEU A 56 -1.70 22.05 -2.42
CA LEU A 56 -0.83 22.63 -1.40
C LEU A 56 0.33 23.44 -2.03
N LEU A 57 0.85 22.96 -3.15
CA LEU A 57 1.90 23.65 -3.93
C LEU A 57 1.34 24.69 -4.92
N ASP A 58 0.06 25.04 -4.80
CA ASP A 58 -0.64 26.00 -5.67
C ASP A 58 -0.63 25.57 -7.15
N ASP A 59 -0.57 24.27 -7.38
CA ASP A 59 -0.66 23.69 -8.71
C ASP A 59 -2.14 23.46 -9.06
N THR A 60 -2.52 23.87 -10.25
CA THR A 60 -3.87 23.67 -10.79
C THR A 60 -3.91 22.52 -11.79
N LEU A 61 -2.87 21.69 -11.81
CA LEU A 61 -2.78 20.53 -12.70
C LEU A 61 -3.95 19.57 -12.45
N LEU A 62 -4.71 19.35 -13.51
CA LEU A 62 -5.80 18.38 -13.49
C LEU A 62 -5.29 17.07 -14.08
N HIS A 63 -5.25 16.04 -13.25
CA HIS A 63 -4.93 14.69 -13.68
C HIS A 63 -6.14 14.04 -14.34
N HIS A 64 -5.92 13.07 -15.22
CA HIS A 64 -6.98 12.33 -15.91
C HIS A 64 -6.88 10.84 -15.60
N PRO A 65 -8.02 10.09 -15.67
CA PRO A 65 -8.00 8.63 -15.54
C PRO A 65 -7.05 7.99 -16.57
N ASP A 66 -6.26 7.03 -16.12
CA ASP A 66 -5.35 6.29 -16.97
C ASP A 66 -6.13 5.35 -17.90
N THR A 67 -5.86 5.48 -19.18
CA THR A 67 -6.46 4.66 -20.24
C THR A 67 -5.47 3.70 -20.89
N LEU A 68 -4.19 3.75 -20.49
CA LEU A 68 -3.16 2.88 -21.05
C LEU A 68 -3.39 1.42 -20.64
N ILE A 69 -2.95 0.51 -21.47
CA ILE A 69 -3.05 -0.92 -21.21
C ILE A 69 -1.77 -1.50 -20.60
N ASP A 70 -0.71 -0.69 -20.51
CA ASP A 70 0.57 -1.12 -19.94
C ASP A 70 0.39 -1.72 -18.54
N GLY A 71 1.00 -2.88 -18.30
CA GLY A 71 0.92 -3.59 -17.03
C GLY A 71 -0.49 -4.08 -16.64
N PHE A 72 -1.45 -4.08 -17.57
CA PHE A 72 -2.81 -4.50 -17.25
C PHE A 72 -2.90 -5.99 -16.88
N HIS A 73 -2.03 -6.83 -17.43
CA HIS A 73 -1.87 -8.25 -17.11
C HIS A 73 -1.32 -8.51 -15.70
N LEU A 74 -0.81 -7.51 -15.00
CA LEU A 74 -0.31 -7.65 -13.64
C LEU A 74 -1.51 -7.80 -12.68
N MET A 75 -1.79 -9.04 -12.29
CA MET A 75 -3.05 -9.42 -11.65
C MET A 75 -3.11 -9.03 -10.18
N THR A 76 -2.08 -9.36 -9.39
CA THR A 76 -2.02 -9.07 -7.96
C THR A 76 -1.40 -7.70 -7.68
N LEU A 77 -1.56 -7.19 -6.45
CA LEU A 77 -0.92 -5.94 -6.03
C LEU A 77 0.60 -6.08 -6.01
N ASN A 78 1.11 -7.25 -5.59
CA ASN A 78 2.55 -7.51 -5.59
C ASN A 78 3.10 -7.57 -7.03
N HIS A 79 2.39 -8.18 -8.01
CA HIS A 79 2.79 -8.13 -9.42
C HIS A 79 2.83 -6.68 -9.94
N ARG A 80 1.82 -5.86 -9.63
CA ARG A 80 1.81 -4.41 -10.01
C ARG A 80 2.96 -3.62 -9.38
N ASN A 81 3.46 -4.06 -8.23
CA ASN A 81 4.68 -3.51 -7.61
C ASN A 81 5.97 -4.17 -8.11
N GLY A 82 5.90 -5.02 -9.14
CA GLY A 82 7.04 -5.72 -9.72
C GLY A 82 7.55 -6.88 -8.86
N LEU A 83 6.70 -7.53 -8.06
CA LEU A 83 7.04 -8.58 -7.10
C LEU A 83 8.18 -8.15 -6.14
N LEU A 84 8.12 -6.93 -5.63
CA LEU A 84 9.09 -6.35 -4.70
C LEU A 84 8.68 -6.51 -3.23
N TRP A 85 7.66 -7.32 -2.96
CA TRP A 85 7.24 -7.65 -1.60
C TRP A 85 7.55 -9.10 -1.26
N GLN A 86 8.17 -9.31 -0.12
CA GLN A 86 8.20 -10.59 0.57
C GLN A 86 6.83 -10.73 1.26
N ASP A 87 5.96 -11.59 0.74
CA ASP A 87 4.62 -11.86 1.29
C ASP A 87 4.51 -13.31 1.79
N LEU A 88 3.35 -13.71 2.28
CA LEU A 88 3.13 -15.07 2.77
C LEU A 88 2.59 -16.01 1.67
N GLY A 89 2.95 -15.75 0.42
CA GLY A 89 2.65 -16.63 -0.71
C GLY A 89 1.24 -16.47 -1.28
N ASN A 90 0.44 -15.49 -0.84
CA ASN A 90 -0.90 -15.27 -1.38
C ASN A 90 -1.28 -13.77 -1.34
N GLU A 91 -2.23 -13.37 -2.17
CA GLU A 91 -2.70 -11.98 -2.26
C GLU A 91 -3.34 -11.51 -0.94
N GLY A 92 -2.97 -10.32 -0.50
CA GLY A 92 -3.51 -9.71 0.69
C GLY A 92 -2.87 -10.20 2.00
N THR A 93 -1.90 -11.09 1.97
CA THR A 93 -1.21 -11.55 3.17
C THR A 93 -0.18 -10.53 3.68
N ALA A 94 0.26 -10.69 4.93
CA ALA A 94 1.31 -9.85 5.50
C ALA A 94 2.52 -9.76 4.57
N ALA A 95 3.10 -8.56 4.45
CA ALA A 95 4.18 -8.31 3.51
C ALA A 95 5.26 -7.39 4.08
N LYS A 96 6.45 -7.45 3.47
CA LYS A 96 7.63 -6.63 3.72
C LYS A 96 8.29 -6.23 2.39
N ASN A 97 8.87 -5.03 2.30
CA ASN A 97 9.57 -4.62 1.07
C ASN A 97 10.91 -5.35 0.93
N MET A 98 11.24 -5.76 -0.30
CA MET A 98 12.55 -6.35 -0.69
C MET A 98 13.58 -5.31 -1.11
N VAL A 99 13.21 -4.04 -1.14
CA VAL A 99 14.10 -2.89 -1.36
C VAL A 99 13.89 -1.93 -0.20
N PHE A 100 14.97 -1.36 0.31
CA PHE A 100 14.86 -0.43 1.44
C PHE A 100 14.03 0.80 1.07
N LYS A 101 13.12 1.18 1.95
CA LYS A 101 12.29 2.38 1.79
C LYS A 101 12.39 3.28 3.00
N LEU A 102 12.61 4.56 2.75
CA LEU A 102 12.62 5.59 3.77
C LEU A 102 11.20 5.85 4.31
N PRO A 103 11.08 6.25 5.60
CA PRO A 103 9.83 6.77 6.12
C PRO A 103 9.33 7.98 5.31
N ALA A 104 8.00 8.10 5.18
CA ALA A 104 7.37 9.22 4.47
C ALA A 104 7.37 10.52 5.30
N ASN A 105 7.44 10.41 6.62
CA ASN A 105 7.34 11.52 7.57
C ASN A 105 8.17 11.26 8.84
N SER A 106 8.22 12.22 9.75
CA SER A 106 8.91 12.13 11.05
C SER A 106 7.98 11.93 12.25
N PHE A 107 6.70 11.64 12.04
CA PHE A 107 5.75 11.40 13.13
C PHE A 107 5.99 10.05 13.84
N THR A 108 5.57 9.99 15.11
CA THR A 108 5.46 8.73 15.83
C THR A 108 4.38 7.84 15.18
N GLU A 109 4.72 6.59 14.93
CA GLU A 109 3.83 5.59 14.32
C GLU A 109 3.72 4.35 15.20
N THR A 110 2.69 3.53 14.95
CA THR A 110 2.46 2.31 15.74
C THR A 110 3.52 1.25 15.55
N GLY A 111 4.05 1.09 14.32
CA GLY A 111 5.01 0.04 13.96
C GLY A 111 4.40 -1.22 13.35
N TRP A 112 3.07 -1.40 13.40
CA TRP A 112 2.40 -2.46 12.64
C TRP A 112 2.22 -2.03 11.18
N THR A 113 3.06 -2.55 10.31
CA THR A 113 3.12 -2.14 8.89
C THR A 113 2.83 -3.26 7.91
N ALA A 114 2.82 -4.52 8.38
CA ALA A 114 2.76 -5.70 7.51
C ALA A 114 1.50 -5.80 6.62
N PHE A 115 0.42 -5.10 6.96
CA PHE A 115 -0.81 -5.05 6.15
C PHE A 115 -1.06 -3.64 5.61
N SER A 116 -1.17 -2.66 6.48
CA SER A 116 -1.62 -1.32 6.12
C SER A 116 -0.70 -0.62 5.15
N GLN A 117 0.62 -0.81 5.24
CA GLN A 117 1.58 -0.23 4.31
C GLN A 117 1.35 -0.69 2.85
N PHE A 118 0.75 -1.86 2.65
CA PHE A 118 0.60 -2.50 1.34
C PHE A 118 -0.83 -2.44 0.80
N TYR A 119 -1.82 -2.42 1.69
CA TYR A 119 -3.22 -2.58 1.32
C TYR A 119 -4.13 -1.43 1.76
N ALA A 120 -3.72 -0.57 2.69
CA ALA A 120 -4.55 0.55 3.10
C ALA A 120 -4.53 1.67 2.05
N PRO A 121 -5.68 2.32 1.78
CA PRO A 121 -5.71 3.53 0.97
C PRO A 121 -4.88 4.64 1.63
N ASP A 122 -4.01 5.25 0.84
CA ASP A 122 -3.22 6.39 1.27
C ASP A 122 -4.06 7.67 1.20
N ILE A 123 -4.24 8.33 2.33
CA ILE A 123 -5.01 9.57 2.44
C ILE A 123 -4.39 10.72 1.64
N GLU A 124 -3.05 10.74 1.50
CA GLU A 124 -2.33 11.76 0.75
C GLU A 124 -2.50 11.63 -0.77
N ASN A 125 -2.87 10.44 -1.24
CA ASN A 125 -3.09 10.12 -2.65
C ASN A 125 -4.57 10.01 -3.03
N VAL A 126 -5.49 10.50 -2.17
CA VAL A 126 -6.91 10.56 -2.49
C VAL A 126 -7.14 11.43 -3.72
N LYS A 127 -7.94 10.90 -4.67
CA LYS A 127 -8.34 11.60 -5.88
C LYS A 127 -9.59 12.44 -5.63
N TYR A 128 -9.47 13.74 -5.76
CA TYR A 128 -10.58 14.69 -5.64
C TYR A 128 -11.07 15.04 -7.03
N TYR A 129 -12.16 14.38 -7.45
CA TYR A 129 -12.63 14.47 -8.82
C TYR A 129 -13.31 15.79 -9.16
N ASN A 130 -13.29 16.11 -10.47
CA ASN A 130 -14.07 17.14 -11.12
C ASN A 130 -14.47 16.62 -12.50
N THR A 131 -15.75 16.31 -12.68
CA THR A 131 -16.26 15.59 -13.84
C THR A 131 -17.32 16.42 -14.58
N ARG A 132 -17.31 16.39 -15.92
CA ARG A 132 -18.40 17.01 -16.71
C ARG A 132 -19.60 16.09 -16.88
N SER A 133 -19.37 14.78 -16.83
CA SER A 133 -20.38 13.73 -16.80
C SER A 133 -20.06 12.76 -15.67
N PRO A 134 -21.01 11.97 -15.18
CA PRO A 134 -20.71 10.90 -14.23
C PRO A 134 -19.59 9.99 -14.77
N PHE A 135 -18.66 9.64 -13.89
CA PHE A 135 -17.58 8.71 -14.18
C PHE A 135 -17.74 7.47 -13.31
N THR A 136 -17.78 6.30 -13.92
CA THR A 136 -17.78 5.02 -13.19
C THR A 136 -16.69 4.12 -13.76
N ASN A 137 -15.87 3.53 -12.90
CA ASN A 137 -14.90 2.52 -13.28
C ASN A 137 -15.11 1.25 -12.48
N MET A 138 -15.25 0.13 -13.17
CA MET A 138 -15.35 -1.20 -12.58
C MET A 138 -14.16 -2.04 -13.00
N ALA A 139 -13.46 -2.61 -12.02
CA ALA A 139 -12.34 -3.52 -12.23
C ALA A 139 -12.60 -4.81 -11.45
N TYR A 140 -12.40 -5.94 -12.10
CA TYR A 140 -12.54 -7.24 -11.46
C TYR A 140 -11.41 -8.16 -11.91
N THR A 141 -10.82 -8.86 -10.95
CA THR A 141 -9.82 -9.90 -11.20
C THR A 141 -10.29 -11.17 -10.51
N GLN A 142 -10.26 -12.28 -11.22
CA GLN A 142 -10.55 -13.62 -10.71
C GLN A 142 -9.35 -14.51 -10.95
N SER A 143 -9.02 -15.36 -9.98
CA SER A 143 -7.98 -16.37 -10.08
C SER A 143 -8.52 -17.76 -9.78
N GLY A 144 -7.83 -18.79 -10.28
CA GLY A 144 -8.20 -20.17 -10.08
C GLY A 144 -8.21 -20.64 -8.62
N ASN A 145 -7.38 -20.08 -7.76
CA ASN A 145 -7.26 -20.50 -6.35
C ASN A 145 -8.11 -19.66 -5.38
N GLY A 146 -9.33 -19.30 -5.78
CA GLY A 146 -10.25 -18.56 -4.92
C GLY A 146 -9.82 -17.12 -4.61
N MET A 147 -8.86 -16.58 -5.34
CA MET A 147 -8.50 -15.17 -5.26
C MET A 147 -9.43 -14.35 -6.14
N SER A 148 -9.95 -13.25 -5.60
CA SER A 148 -10.68 -12.25 -6.38
C SER A 148 -10.44 -10.85 -5.85
N ASN A 149 -10.26 -9.89 -6.77
CA ASN A 149 -10.13 -8.47 -6.47
C ASN A 149 -11.22 -7.70 -7.21
N LEU A 150 -11.96 -6.87 -6.49
CA LEU A 150 -12.96 -5.96 -7.04
C LEU A 150 -12.52 -4.52 -6.77
N GLY A 151 -12.52 -3.69 -7.78
CA GLY A 151 -12.37 -2.24 -7.69
C GLY A 151 -13.58 -1.55 -8.28
N PHE A 152 -14.14 -0.58 -7.56
CA PHE A 152 -15.25 0.25 -8.02
C PHE A 152 -14.96 1.70 -7.69
N THR A 153 -15.09 2.57 -8.67
CA THR A 153 -14.99 4.03 -8.48
C THR A 153 -16.19 4.68 -9.14
N HIS A 154 -16.86 5.58 -8.43
CA HIS A 154 -17.86 6.45 -9.01
C HIS A 154 -17.62 7.89 -8.58
N ALA A 155 -17.68 8.83 -9.53
CA ALA A 155 -17.50 10.26 -9.26
C ALA A 155 -18.49 11.07 -10.07
N GLN A 156 -19.14 12.06 -9.44
CA GLN A 156 -20.14 12.90 -10.08
C GLN A 156 -20.11 14.33 -9.52
N ASN A 157 -20.16 15.30 -10.40
CA ASN A 157 -20.44 16.67 -10.02
C ASN A 157 -21.94 16.87 -9.75
N ILE A 158 -22.27 17.20 -8.50
CA ILE A 158 -23.63 17.57 -8.10
C ILE A 158 -23.95 18.99 -8.58
N SER A 159 -22.93 19.83 -8.67
CA SER A 159 -22.98 21.17 -9.28
C SER A 159 -21.63 21.47 -9.94
N PRO A 160 -21.52 22.53 -10.75
CA PRO A 160 -20.23 22.92 -11.34
C PRO A 160 -19.11 23.19 -10.32
N TYR A 161 -19.45 23.33 -9.06
CA TYR A 161 -18.54 23.68 -7.96
C TYR A 161 -18.34 22.59 -6.92
N PHE A 162 -19.13 21.50 -6.98
CA PHE A 162 -19.17 20.47 -5.96
C PHE A 162 -19.21 19.08 -6.56
N ASN A 163 -18.18 18.27 -6.25
CA ASN A 163 -18.06 16.88 -6.65
C ASN A 163 -18.11 15.95 -5.43
N VAL A 164 -18.70 14.79 -5.62
CA VAL A 164 -18.63 13.66 -4.69
C VAL A 164 -18.12 12.43 -5.42
N ALA A 165 -17.30 11.62 -4.74
CA ALA A 165 -16.80 10.37 -5.28
C ALA A 165 -16.75 9.29 -4.21
N VAL A 166 -16.90 8.05 -4.66
CA VAL A 166 -16.72 6.84 -3.86
C VAL A 166 -15.76 5.91 -4.59
N ASN A 167 -14.81 5.37 -3.83
CA ASN A 167 -13.95 4.27 -4.27
C ASN A 167 -14.14 3.10 -3.31
N VAL A 168 -14.28 1.89 -3.83
CA VAL A 168 -14.43 0.66 -3.04
C VAL A 168 -13.49 -0.38 -3.61
N ASN A 169 -12.70 -1.01 -2.75
CA ASN A 169 -11.88 -2.15 -3.11
C ASN A 169 -12.19 -3.34 -2.22
N ARG A 170 -12.09 -4.52 -2.80
CA ARG A 170 -12.20 -5.79 -2.09
C ARG A 170 -11.14 -6.75 -2.58
N ILE A 171 -10.46 -7.41 -1.64
CA ILE A 171 -9.53 -8.50 -1.91
C ILE A 171 -10.01 -9.71 -1.11
N VAL A 172 -10.15 -10.83 -1.79
CA VAL A 172 -10.43 -12.13 -1.18
C VAL A 172 -9.38 -13.10 -1.68
N ALA A 173 -8.81 -13.88 -0.78
CA ALA A 173 -7.96 -15.01 -1.13
C ALA A 173 -8.38 -16.22 -0.28
N SER A 174 -8.47 -17.39 -0.91
CA SER A 174 -8.73 -18.65 -0.22
C SER A 174 -7.43 -19.28 0.26
N LYS A 175 -7.52 -20.14 1.26
CA LYS A 175 -6.39 -20.98 1.70
C LYS A 175 -5.92 -21.87 0.55
N GLN A 176 -4.61 -22.00 0.39
CA GLN A 176 -4.02 -22.92 -0.59
C GLN A 176 -3.86 -24.34 -0.02
N TRP A 177 -3.64 -24.42 1.28
CA TRP A 177 -3.34 -25.65 2.03
C TRP A 177 -4.37 -25.82 3.13
N SER A 178 -4.64 -27.07 3.51
CA SER A 178 -5.59 -27.41 4.59
C SER A 178 -6.98 -26.77 4.47
N ALA A 179 -7.38 -26.40 3.26
CA ALA A 179 -8.72 -25.91 3.04
C ALA A 179 -9.73 -27.05 3.22
N SER A 180 -10.68 -26.93 4.16
CA SER A 180 -11.75 -27.89 4.34
C SER A 180 -12.85 -27.73 3.31
N THR A 181 -13.00 -26.52 2.79
CA THR A 181 -13.94 -26.16 1.71
C THR A 181 -13.31 -25.13 0.79
N SER A 182 -13.84 -24.98 -0.42
CA SER A 182 -13.44 -23.91 -1.34
C SER A 182 -13.78 -22.50 -0.86
N GLU A 183 -14.53 -22.38 0.24
CA GLU A 183 -14.93 -21.12 0.86
C GLU A 183 -14.01 -20.71 2.04
N ASP A 184 -13.04 -21.53 2.41
CA ASP A 184 -12.08 -21.22 3.48
C ASP A 184 -11.19 -20.06 3.08
N ARG A 185 -11.52 -18.89 3.60
CA ARG A 185 -10.84 -17.64 3.28
C ARG A 185 -9.59 -17.46 4.13
N LEU A 186 -8.48 -17.22 3.46
CA LEU A 186 -7.24 -16.77 4.08
C LEU A 186 -7.27 -15.27 4.35
N VAL A 187 -7.76 -14.52 3.36
CA VAL A 187 -7.83 -13.05 3.41
C VAL A 187 -9.24 -12.58 3.08
N ASP A 188 -9.74 -11.65 3.86
CA ASP A 188 -10.97 -10.89 3.60
C ASP A 188 -10.72 -9.41 3.87
N HIS A 189 -10.53 -8.65 2.81
CA HIS A 189 -10.21 -7.24 2.83
C HIS A 189 -11.30 -6.41 2.16
N TRP A 190 -11.66 -5.31 2.82
CA TRP A 190 -12.50 -4.25 2.30
C TRP A 190 -11.92 -2.90 2.64
N ASP A 191 -11.84 -2.03 1.67
CA ASP A 191 -11.66 -0.60 1.90
C ASP A 191 -12.67 0.22 1.09
N TYR A 192 -12.98 1.41 1.59
CA TYR A 192 -13.67 2.41 0.82
C TYR A 192 -13.20 3.81 1.19
N THR A 193 -13.18 4.66 0.18
CA THR A 193 -12.86 6.07 0.29
C THR A 193 -14.04 6.89 -0.25
N LEU A 194 -14.59 7.75 0.59
CA LEU A 194 -15.51 8.80 0.18
C LEU A 194 -14.70 10.07 0.03
N SER A 195 -14.83 10.79 -1.09
CA SER A 195 -14.13 12.06 -1.28
C SER A 195 -15.03 13.14 -1.85
N THR A 196 -14.72 14.37 -1.54
CA THR A 196 -15.45 15.54 -2.03
C THR A 196 -14.53 16.68 -2.33
N ASN A 197 -14.83 17.42 -3.39
CA ASN A 197 -14.13 18.61 -3.83
C ASN A 197 -15.14 19.74 -4.02
N TYR A 198 -14.93 20.84 -3.32
CA TYR A 198 -15.73 22.06 -3.47
C TYR A 198 -14.83 23.25 -3.77
N LEU A 199 -15.24 24.03 -4.75
CA LEU A 199 -14.62 25.31 -5.10
C LEU A 199 -15.71 26.38 -5.15
N SER A 200 -15.57 27.46 -4.35
CA SER A 200 -16.54 28.56 -4.34
C SER A 200 -16.65 29.26 -5.71
N LYS A 201 -17.81 29.86 -6.02
CA LYS A 201 -18.06 30.57 -7.29
C LYS A 201 -17.02 31.64 -7.60
N ASN A 202 -16.56 32.36 -6.57
CA ASN A 202 -15.52 33.39 -6.67
C ASN A 202 -14.10 32.80 -6.67
N LYS A 203 -13.94 31.47 -6.62
CA LYS A 203 -12.69 30.69 -6.57
C LYS A 203 -11.76 31.02 -5.39
N LYS A 204 -12.23 31.79 -4.39
CA LYS A 204 -11.42 32.17 -3.22
C LYS A 204 -11.34 31.09 -2.14
N TYR A 205 -12.32 30.21 -2.07
CA TYR A 205 -12.38 29.14 -1.07
C TYR A 205 -12.43 27.78 -1.76
N ARG A 206 -11.56 26.86 -1.32
CA ARG A 206 -11.55 25.45 -1.70
C ARG A 206 -11.67 24.59 -0.47
N PHE A 207 -12.41 23.51 -0.60
CA PHE A 207 -12.56 22.47 0.41
C PHE A 207 -12.34 21.11 -0.25
N LEU A 208 -11.50 20.27 0.36
CA LEU A 208 -11.32 18.86 0.03
C LEU A 208 -11.63 18.07 1.30
N GLY A 209 -12.46 17.05 1.17
CA GLY A 209 -12.79 16.17 2.30
C GLY A 209 -12.69 14.72 1.88
N ALA A 210 -12.15 13.89 2.75
CA ALA A 210 -12.08 12.45 2.54
C ALA A 210 -12.41 11.68 3.82
N PHE A 211 -13.06 10.54 3.65
CA PHE A 211 -13.22 9.55 4.69
C PHE A 211 -12.77 8.20 4.15
N VAL A 212 -11.83 7.57 4.84
CA VAL A 212 -11.25 6.28 4.48
C VAL A 212 -11.61 5.25 5.54
N ASN A 213 -12.21 4.16 5.13
CA ASN A 213 -12.35 2.95 5.92
C ASN A 213 -11.46 1.85 5.35
N PHE A 214 -10.69 1.22 6.20
CA PHE A 214 -9.88 0.05 5.89
C PHE A 214 -10.27 -1.06 6.86
N ASN A 215 -10.50 -2.26 6.36
CA ASN A 215 -10.86 -3.42 7.14
C ASN A 215 -10.25 -4.66 6.51
N HIS A 216 -9.16 -5.11 7.09
CA HIS A 216 -8.36 -6.21 6.61
C HIS A 216 -8.34 -7.34 7.64
N LYS A 217 -8.68 -8.54 7.21
CA LYS A 217 -8.63 -9.76 8.04
C LYS A 217 -7.78 -10.81 7.34
N GLN A 218 -6.89 -11.44 8.09
CA GLN A 218 -6.12 -12.61 7.67
C GLN A 218 -6.31 -13.73 8.69
N GLU A 219 -6.53 -14.95 8.21
CA GLU A 219 -6.36 -16.17 9.00
C GLU A 219 -4.89 -16.55 9.00
N GLU A 220 -4.34 -16.84 10.18
CA GLU A 220 -2.91 -17.11 10.34
C GLU A 220 -2.64 -18.61 10.24
N GLN A 221 -1.90 -19.02 9.22
CA GLN A 221 -1.57 -20.41 8.96
C GLN A 221 -0.25 -20.85 9.62
N GLY A 222 0.65 -19.89 9.94
CA GLY A 222 1.98 -20.18 10.50
C GLY A 222 2.93 -20.87 9.53
N GLY A 223 2.61 -20.88 8.24
CA GLY A 223 3.34 -21.64 7.23
C GLY A 223 2.82 -23.07 7.08
N ILE A 224 3.57 -23.90 6.36
CA ILE A 224 3.22 -25.29 6.07
C ILE A 224 4.01 -26.27 6.95
N SER A 225 3.43 -27.42 7.23
CA SER A 225 4.10 -28.58 7.84
C SER A 225 3.81 -29.85 7.04
N VAL A 226 4.70 -30.84 7.16
CA VAL A 226 4.45 -32.19 6.65
C VAL A 226 3.78 -33.03 7.72
N PHE A 227 2.97 -33.99 7.31
CA PHE A 227 2.12 -34.80 8.18
C PHE A 227 2.88 -35.71 9.16
N GLU A 228 4.16 -36.01 8.93
CA GLU A 228 4.97 -36.87 9.80
C GLU A 228 5.71 -36.07 10.88
N GLY A 229 4.94 -35.41 11.76
CA GLY A 229 5.42 -34.76 12.96
C GLY A 229 6.21 -33.49 12.75
N LEU A 230 5.55 -32.35 12.57
CA LEU A 230 6.07 -30.97 12.72
C LEU A 230 7.45 -30.67 12.08
N ASN A 231 7.95 -31.54 11.23
CA ASN A 231 9.22 -31.34 10.55
C ASN A 231 9.04 -30.48 9.32
N PHE A 232 9.85 -29.42 9.23
CA PHE A 232 9.96 -28.60 8.04
C PHE A 232 10.36 -29.47 6.85
N ILE A 233 9.76 -29.19 5.67
CA ILE A 233 10.31 -29.65 4.41
C ILE A 233 11.44 -28.66 4.07
N PRO A 234 12.71 -29.07 4.06
CA PRO A 234 13.77 -28.24 3.51
C PRO A 234 13.47 -27.89 2.04
N GLU A 235 13.93 -26.75 1.58
CA GLU A 235 13.74 -26.31 0.19
C GLU A 235 14.19 -27.37 -0.85
N ALA A 236 15.20 -28.16 -0.51
CA ALA A 236 15.70 -29.27 -1.31
C ALA A 236 14.65 -30.38 -1.55
N ASP A 237 13.67 -30.51 -0.68
CA ASP A 237 12.66 -31.56 -0.75
C ASP A 237 11.41 -31.13 -1.54
N LEU A 238 11.33 -29.90 -2.04
CA LEU A 238 10.31 -29.46 -3.00
C LEU A 238 10.48 -30.06 -4.40
N SER A 239 11.37 -31.04 -4.57
CA SER A 239 11.54 -31.82 -5.80
C SER A 239 10.41 -32.80 -6.09
N GLY A 240 9.61 -33.16 -5.06
CA GLY A 240 8.42 -34.00 -5.23
C GLY A 240 7.18 -33.20 -5.67
N ASP A 241 6.12 -33.89 -6.02
CA ASP A 241 4.84 -33.24 -6.35
C ASP A 241 4.42 -32.29 -5.24
N TYR A 242 3.88 -31.13 -5.62
CA TYR A 242 3.16 -30.23 -4.72
C TYR A 242 2.11 -31.09 -4.00
N ASN A 243 2.46 -31.50 -2.80
CA ASN A 243 1.70 -32.55 -2.14
C ASN A 243 0.43 -31.94 -1.57
N THR A 244 -0.70 -32.53 -1.88
CA THR A 244 -1.99 -32.19 -1.27
C THR A 244 -2.04 -32.45 0.24
N ASN A 245 -0.99 -33.06 0.82
CA ASN A 245 -0.87 -33.39 2.22
C ASN A 245 -0.22 -32.28 3.09
N TYR A 246 0.14 -31.14 2.52
CA TYR A 246 0.62 -30.00 3.32
C TYR A 246 -0.47 -29.50 4.25
N GLN A 247 -0.12 -29.33 5.51
CA GLN A 247 -1.01 -28.80 6.54
C GLN A 247 -0.48 -27.47 7.08
N GLU A 248 -1.41 -26.62 7.50
CA GLU A 248 -1.06 -25.40 8.22
C GLU A 248 -0.54 -25.73 9.63
N ARG A 249 0.49 -24.99 10.08
CA ARG A 249 1.08 -25.15 11.43
C ARG A 249 0.19 -24.57 12.51
N LEU A 250 -0.62 -23.57 12.19
CA LEU A 250 -1.52 -22.89 13.11
C LEU A 250 -2.97 -23.04 12.65
N THR A 251 -3.87 -23.12 13.60
CA THR A 251 -5.31 -23.24 13.34
C THR A 251 -6.08 -22.35 14.31
N GLY A 252 -7.12 -21.66 13.83
CA GLY A 252 -8.01 -20.84 14.64
C GLY A 252 -7.43 -19.53 15.12
N ILE A 253 -6.36 -19.07 14.47
CA ILE A 253 -5.77 -17.75 14.70
C ILE A 253 -6.22 -16.82 13.59
N SER A 254 -6.64 -15.61 13.96
CA SER A 254 -6.94 -14.54 13.01
C SER A 254 -6.42 -13.21 13.49
N THR A 255 -5.90 -12.43 12.53
CA THR A 255 -5.53 -11.03 12.70
C THR A 255 -6.49 -10.15 11.93
N ARG A 256 -6.76 -8.96 12.46
CA ARG A 256 -7.62 -7.98 11.82
C ARG A 256 -7.14 -6.58 12.10
N GLU A 257 -7.09 -5.77 11.06
CA GLU A 257 -6.75 -4.36 11.13
C GLU A 257 -7.93 -3.53 10.58
N ARG A 258 -8.35 -2.51 11.34
CA ARG A 258 -9.48 -1.65 10.95
C ARG A 258 -9.13 -0.20 11.19
N TRP A 259 -9.28 0.61 10.15
CA TRP A 259 -9.07 2.05 10.23
C TRP A 259 -10.34 2.82 9.86
N ASN A 260 -10.51 3.94 10.51
CA ASN A 260 -11.46 4.98 10.12
C ASN A 260 -10.70 6.30 10.20
N ASN A 261 -10.42 6.88 9.05
CA ASN A 261 -9.69 8.12 8.93
C ASN A 261 -10.59 9.17 8.27
N ALA A 262 -10.74 10.30 8.91
CA ALA A 262 -11.38 11.48 8.33
C ALA A 262 -10.33 12.54 8.08
N HIS A 263 -10.35 13.13 6.91
CA HIS A 263 -9.42 14.13 6.45
C HIS A 263 -10.15 15.30 5.84
N ILE A 264 -9.77 16.51 6.21
CA ILE A 264 -10.30 17.76 5.69
C ILE A 264 -9.14 18.69 5.38
N TYR A 265 -9.09 19.16 4.17
CA TYR A 265 -8.24 20.26 3.76
C TYR A 265 -9.13 21.42 3.30
N HIS A 266 -8.87 22.63 3.78
CA HIS A 266 -9.50 23.80 3.20
C HIS A 266 -8.54 25.00 3.18
N GLN A 267 -8.78 25.87 2.19
CA GLN A 267 -7.99 27.07 1.99
C GLN A 267 -8.86 28.26 1.63
N PHE A 268 -8.37 29.43 2.01
CA PHE A 268 -8.99 30.71 1.66
C PHE A 268 -7.95 31.67 1.11
N GLN A 269 -8.22 32.26 -0.05
CA GLN A 269 -7.37 33.27 -0.68
C GLN A 269 -7.55 34.62 0.00
N LEU A 270 -6.53 35.07 0.75
CA LEU A 270 -6.51 36.37 1.43
C LEU A 270 -6.18 37.50 0.45
N ALA A 271 -5.11 37.30 -0.32
CA ALA A 271 -4.62 38.25 -1.33
C ALA A 271 -4.05 37.49 -2.54
N LYS A 272 -3.67 38.20 -3.61
CA LYS A 272 -2.99 37.58 -4.74
C LYS A 272 -1.65 37.00 -4.28
N GLY A 273 -1.48 35.68 -4.46
CA GLY A 273 -0.26 34.96 -4.06
C GLY A 273 -0.16 34.64 -2.56
N VAL A 274 -1.23 34.86 -1.75
CA VAL A 274 -1.27 34.50 -0.34
C VAL A 274 -2.59 33.81 0.01
N GLN A 275 -2.50 32.61 0.55
CA GLN A 275 -3.62 31.79 0.96
C GLN A 275 -3.41 31.30 2.40
N LEU A 276 -4.48 31.29 3.17
CA LEU A 276 -4.54 30.60 4.45
C LEU A 276 -5.04 29.19 4.22
N PHE A 277 -4.45 28.19 4.85
CA PHE A 277 -4.94 26.81 4.79
C PHE A 277 -5.02 26.17 6.18
N HIS A 278 -5.89 25.19 6.30
CA HIS A 278 -6.01 24.32 7.45
C HIS A 278 -6.24 22.89 6.99
N VAL A 279 -5.55 21.96 7.65
CA VAL A 279 -5.73 20.51 7.49
C VAL A 279 -6.15 19.95 8.83
N PHE A 280 -7.19 19.12 8.82
CA PHE A 280 -7.65 18.37 9.97
C PHE A 280 -7.65 16.89 9.66
N ASP A 281 -7.02 16.08 10.51
CA ASP A 281 -7.03 14.63 10.45
C ASP A 281 -7.54 14.04 11.76
N TYR A 282 -8.44 13.09 11.61
CA TYR A 282 -8.83 12.18 12.67
C TYR A 282 -8.60 10.75 12.22
N GLN A 283 -7.78 10.03 12.97
CA GLN A 283 -7.44 8.64 12.66
C GLN A 283 -7.79 7.76 13.86
N ARG A 284 -8.49 6.68 13.60
CA ARG A 284 -8.75 5.63 14.57
C ARG A 284 -8.39 4.28 13.95
N GLN A 285 -7.31 3.71 14.45
CA GLN A 285 -6.79 2.42 14.01
C GLN A 285 -7.02 1.39 15.11
N LYS A 286 -7.44 0.20 14.72
CA LYS A 286 -7.71 -0.93 15.61
C LYS A 286 -7.00 -2.15 15.11
N TYR A 287 -6.27 -2.78 16.00
CA TYR A 287 -5.51 -3.99 15.77
C TYR A 287 -6.06 -5.10 16.64
N PHE A 288 -6.51 -6.17 16.01
CA PHE A 288 -7.09 -7.32 16.70
C PHE A 288 -6.30 -8.55 16.34
N GLN A 289 -6.04 -9.37 17.34
CA GLN A 289 -5.53 -10.71 17.17
C GLN A 289 -6.27 -11.63 18.11
N ARG A 290 -6.61 -12.79 17.61
CA ARG A 290 -7.31 -13.81 18.37
C ARG A 290 -6.75 -15.19 18.04
N ASP A 291 -6.35 -15.92 19.08
CA ASP A 291 -6.11 -17.36 19.03
C ASP A 291 -7.13 -18.06 19.94
N THR A 292 -7.84 -19.04 19.40
CA THR A 292 -8.85 -19.80 20.14
C THR A 292 -8.38 -21.18 20.54
N LEU A 293 -7.17 -21.59 20.10
CA LEU A 293 -6.63 -22.93 20.23
C LEU A 293 -5.14 -22.91 20.60
N ILE A 294 -4.71 -22.06 21.54
CA ILE A 294 -3.29 -21.92 21.93
C ILE A 294 -2.65 -23.25 22.25
N SER A 295 -3.32 -24.12 23.04
CA SER A 295 -2.79 -25.42 23.42
C SER A 295 -2.45 -26.33 22.23
N ARG A 296 -3.19 -26.20 21.13
CA ARG A 296 -2.91 -26.90 19.86
C ARG A 296 -1.80 -26.22 19.05
N ASN A 297 -1.73 -24.90 19.11
CA ASN A 297 -0.79 -24.08 18.33
C ASN A 297 0.58 -23.95 19.01
N PHE A 298 0.64 -24.16 20.32
CA PHE A 298 1.87 -24.04 21.12
C PHE A 298 3.03 -24.93 20.61
N PRO A 299 2.82 -26.22 20.28
CA PRO A 299 3.89 -27.06 19.76
C PRO A 299 4.49 -26.62 18.42
N SER A 300 3.88 -25.63 17.74
CA SER A 300 4.38 -25.12 16.46
C SER A 300 5.73 -24.39 16.56
N GLY A 301 6.21 -24.05 17.77
CA GLY A 301 7.42 -23.26 18.00
C GLY A 301 7.29 -21.77 17.61
N ILE A 302 6.07 -21.29 17.33
CA ILE A 302 5.78 -19.89 16.97
C ILE A 302 5.61 -19.03 18.22
N TYR A 303 5.08 -19.61 19.29
CA TYR A 303 4.92 -18.93 20.57
C TYR A 303 6.15 -19.10 21.47
N PRO A 304 6.46 -18.13 22.35
CA PRO A 304 7.47 -18.29 23.39
C PRO A 304 7.15 -19.47 24.32
N ASP A 305 8.17 -20.08 24.91
CA ASP A 305 8.12 -21.33 25.69
C ASP A 305 7.26 -21.30 26.97
N SER A 306 6.66 -20.16 27.34
CA SER A 306 5.92 -19.99 28.59
C SER A 306 4.56 -19.35 28.40
N VAL A 307 3.65 -20.02 27.67
CA VAL A 307 2.27 -19.52 27.52
C VAL A 307 1.33 -20.31 28.43
N GLU A 308 0.83 -19.68 29.49
CA GLU A 308 -0.15 -20.27 30.41
C GLU A 308 -1.61 -20.11 29.96
N ALA A 309 -1.87 -19.29 28.92
CA ALA A 309 -3.21 -18.93 28.50
C ALA A 309 -3.84 -19.98 27.57
N GLU A 310 -5.09 -20.35 27.81
CA GLU A 310 -5.86 -21.23 26.91
C GLU A 310 -6.27 -20.53 25.60
N LYS A 311 -6.46 -19.19 25.65
CA LYS A 311 -6.91 -18.35 24.52
C LYS A 311 -6.23 -17.00 24.59
N MET A 312 -5.86 -16.48 23.43
CA MET A 312 -5.29 -15.15 23.32
C MET A 312 -6.27 -14.18 22.64
N LYS A 313 -6.37 -12.98 23.19
CA LYS A 313 -7.13 -11.86 22.60
C LYS A 313 -6.37 -10.56 22.84
N ASN A 314 -5.67 -10.10 21.82
CA ASN A 314 -4.95 -8.83 21.88
C ASN A 314 -5.71 -7.78 21.10
N TYR A 315 -6.01 -6.65 21.73
CA TYR A 315 -6.69 -5.51 21.11
C TYR A 315 -5.94 -4.24 21.41
N TYR A 316 -5.52 -3.54 20.35
CA TYR A 316 -4.88 -2.24 20.44
C TYR A 316 -5.70 -1.20 19.69
N PHE A 317 -5.74 0.00 20.22
CA PHE A 317 -6.44 1.15 19.64
C PHE A 317 -5.49 2.33 19.56
N PHE A 318 -5.18 2.74 18.36
CA PHE A 318 -4.46 3.97 18.11
C PHE A 318 -5.44 5.05 17.69
N ASN A 319 -5.46 6.16 18.42
CA ASN A 319 -6.26 7.34 18.09
C ASN A 319 -5.32 8.50 17.86
N ASN A 320 -5.56 9.28 16.82
CA ASN A 320 -4.79 10.45 16.47
C ASN A 320 -5.71 11.57 16.00
N ILE A 321 -5.51 12.77 16.53
CA ILE A 321 -6.13 14.02 16.06
C ILE A 321 -4.99 14.95 15.69
N GLN A 322 -5.01 15.46 14.46
CA GLN A 322 -3.99 16.36 13.96
C GLN A 322 -4.65 17.59 13.35
N ASN A 323 -4.11 18.75 13.66
CA ASN A 323 -4.45 20.03 13.03
C ASN A 323 -3.19 20.68 12.48
N ARG A 324 -3.23 21.15 11.25
CA ARG A 324 -2.16 21.91 10.62
C ARG A 324 -2.73 23.21 10.08
N PHE A 325 -2.26 24.34 10.59
CA PHE A 325 -2.62 25.69 10.13
C PHE A 325 -1.41 26.32 9.46
N GLY A 326 -1.64 27.04 8.38
CA GLY A 326 -0.52 27.69 7.71
C GLY A 326 -0.91 28.67 6.62
N PHE A 327 0.11 29.27 6.09
CA PHE A 327 0.06 30.15 4.90
C PHE A 327 0.79 29.49 3.76
N LYS A 328 0.29 29.70 2.55
CA LYS A 328 0.94 29.26 1.33
C LYS A 328 0.73 30.27 0.21
N GLY A 329 1.50 30.14 -0.84
CA GLY A 329 1.32 30.98 -2.00
C GLY A 329 2.37 30.80 -3.07
N THR A 330 2.21 31.59 -4.13
CA THR A 330 3.10 31.58 -5.29
C THR A 330 3.46 33.01 -5.69
N PHE A 331 4.74 33.25 -5.91
CA PHE A 331 5.25 34.52 -6.37
C PHE A 331 6.40 34.32 -7.39
N LYS A 332 6.21 34.71 -8.65
CA LYS A 332 7.24 34.66 -9.72
C LYS A 332 7.99 33.30 -9.80
N GLY A 333 7.26 32.17 -9.81
CA GLY A 333 7.86 30.84 -9.87
C GLY A 333 8.31 30.29 -8.52
N PHE A 334 8.37 31.12 -7.48
CA PHE A 334 8.61 30.67 -6.11
C PHE A 334 7.30 30.25 -5.45
N LYS A 335 7.22 29.02 -5.00
CA LYS A 335 6.08 28.45 -4.26
C LYS A 335 6.52 28.22 -2.82
N TYR A 336 5.63 28.54 -1.87
CA TYR A 336 5.94 28.36 -0.46
C TYR A 336 4.71 27.92 0.34
N SER A 337 4.97 27.21 1.40
CA SER A 337 4.02 26.98 2.49
C SER A 337 4.77 26.99 3.82
N LEU A 338 4.13 27.53 4.86
CA LEU A 338 4.62 27.50 6.23
C LEU A 338 3.45 27.19 7.14
N GLY A 339 3.62 26.25 8.05
CA GLY A 339 2.54 25.82 8.94
C GLY A 339 3.03 25.33 10.28
N LEU A 340 2.09 25.32 11.22
CA LEU A 340 2.18 24.72 12.54
C LEU A 340 1.28 23.51 12.57
N THR A 341 1.83 22.35 12.90
CA THR A 341 1.07 21.11 13.11
C THR A 341 1.02 20.80 14.59
N ASN A 342 -0.17 20.59 15.12
CA ASN A 342 -0.41 20.03 16.44
C ASN A 342 -1.04 18.66 16.28
N ARG A 343 -0.45 17.64 16.89
CA ARG A 343 -0.91 16.26 16.84
C ARG A 343 -1.03 15.69 18.25
N ILE A 344 -2.18 15.13 18.57
CA ILE A 344 -2.47 14.46 19.85
C ILE A 344 -2.81 13.01 19.55
N TYR A 345 -2.07 12.07 20.13
CA TYR A 345 -2.27 10.65 19.87
C TYR A 345 -2.17 9.80 21.15
N ALA A 346 -2.73 8.61 21.12
CA ALA A 346 -2.61 7.60 22.16
C ALA A 346 -2.70 6.19 21.57
N LEU A 347 -1.91 5.25 22.09
CA LEU A 347 -2.04 3.82 21.87
C LEU A 347 -2.54 3.18 23.16
N ASN A 348 -3.65 2.45 23.10
CA ASN A 348 -4.27 1.79 24.24
C ASN A 348 -4.30 0.27 24.00
N ALA A 349 -3.87 -0.51 24.98
CA ALA A 349 -4.05 -1.94 25.05
C ALA A 349 -5.28 -2.28 25.92
N VAL A 350 -6.21 -3.07 25.40
CA VAL A 350 -7.49 -3.33 26.12
C VAL A 350 -7.35 -4.48 27.11
N HIS A 351 -6.44 -5.40 26.87
CA HIS A 351 -6.32 -6.61 27.68
C HIS A 351 -5.88 -6.31 29.14
N ASP A 352 -5.12 -5.24 29.36
CA ASP A 352 -4.61 -4.86 30.69
C ASP A 352 -5.44 -3.78 31.39
N GLY A 353 -6.50 -3.30 30.73
CA GLY A 353 -7.28 -2.17 31.24
C GLY A 353 -6.54 -0.84 31.23
N GLU A 354 -5.32 -0.82 30.71
CA GLU A 354 -4.49 0.36 30.64
C GLU A 354 -4.97 1.30 29.52
N THR A 355 -5.27 2.52 29.89
CA THR A 355 -5.43 3.63 28.95
C THR A 355 -4.06 4.23 28.69
N GLY A 356 -3.55 4.07 27.47
CA GLY A 356 -2.29 4.69 27.06
C GLY A 356 -2.31 6.21 27.29
N ASN A 357 -1.21 6.72 27.78
CA ASN A 357 -1.04 8.16 28.00
C ASN A 357 -1.17 8.92 26.66
N ARG A 358 -1.93 10.01 26.69
CA ARG A 358 -1.99 10.92 25.55
C ARG A 358 -0.66 11.64 25.40
N LYS A 359 -0.13 11.62 24.19
CA LYS A 359 1.10 12.31 23.80
C LYS A 359 0.79 13.42 22.80
N THR A 360 1.58 14.47 22.84
CA THR A 360 1.44 15.62 21.94
C THR A 360 2.72 15.82 21.15
N GLU A 361 2.58 16.01 19.85
CA GLU A 361 3.65 16.42 18.95
C GLU A 361 3.30 17.77 18.32
N ILE A 362 4.25 18.69 18.32
CA ILE A 362 4.13 19.99 17.67
C ILE A 362 5.24 20.09 16.62
N LEU A 363 4.87 20.30 15.35
CA LEU A 363 5.83 20.51 14.27
C LEU A 363 5.64 21.89 13.65
N VAL A 364 6.74 22.56 13.43
CA VAL A 364 6.80 23.81 12.64
C VAL A 364 7.55 23.53 11.37
N GLY A 365 7.01 23.95 10.22
CA GLY A 365 7.71 23.74 8.96
C GLY A 365 6.83 23.98 7.74
N GLY A 366 7.36 23.64 6.60
CA GLY A 366 6.66 23.81 5.32
C GLY A 366 7.55 23.53 4.13
N ASN A 367 7.08 23.98 2.98
CA ASN A 367 7.74 23.80 1.69
C ASN A 367 8.23 25.12 1.14
N ALA A 368 9.34 25.10 0.42
CA ALA A 368 9.84 26.21 -0.36
C ALA A 368 10.44 25.67 -1.66
N GLY A 369 9.90 26.11 -2.78
CA GLY A 369 10.32 25.62 -4.09
C GLY A 369 10.40 26.73 -5.13
N TYR A 370 11.26 26.53 -6.12
CA TYR A 370 11.39 27.40 -7.28
C TYR A 370 11.27 26.59 -8.55
N TRP A 371 10.32 26.98 -9.40
CA TRP A 371 10.11 26.41 -10.73
C TRP A 371 10.80 27.29 -11.75
N PHE A 372 11.76 26.71 -12.46
CA PHE A 372 12.52 27.43 -13.49
C PHE A 372 11.65 27.76 -14.70
N PRO A 373 12.03 28.73 -15.49
CA PRO A 373 11.25 29.16 -16.67
C PRO A 373 11.08 28.10 -17.76
N ASP A 374 11.93 27.06 -17.78
CA ASP A 374 11.82 25.92 -18.71
C ASP A 374 10.65 24.97 -18.41
N SER A 375 9.89 25.23 -17.33
CA SER A 375 8.73 24.45 -16.83
C SER A 375 9.01 22.97 -16.53
N THR A 376 10.22 22.49 -16.73
CA THR A 376 10.63 21.09 -16.50
C THR A 376 11.59 20.95 -15.33
N SER A 377 12.29 22.02 -14.99
CA SER A 377 13.25 22.05 -13.89
C SER A 377 12.67 22.74 -12.66
N TYR A 378 12.98 22.22 -11.49
CA TYR A 378 12.56 22.81 -10.21
C TYR A 378 13.51 22.41 -9.07
N LEU A 379 13.56 23.24 -8.04
CA LEU A 379 14.08 22.91 -6.73
C LEU A 379 12.93 22.96 -5.73
N ASP A 380 12.69 21.86 -5.04
CA ASP A 380 11.63 21.74 -4.01
C ASP A 380 12.25 21.28 -2.70
N ASN A 381 12.01 22.03 -1.64
CA ASN A 381 12.50 21.75 -0.30
C ASN A 381 11.33 21.66 0.67
N GLU A 382 11.40 20.72 1.58
CA GLU A 382 10.44 20.53 2.66
C GLU A 382 11.19 20.36 3.97
N VAL A 383 10.81 21.13 4.98
CA VAL A 383 11.46 21.12 6.30
C VAL A 383 10.40 21.13 7.38
N TYR A 384 10.46 20.17 8.30
CA TYR A 384 9.66 20.14 9.54
C TYR A 384 10.56 19.87 10.73
N LEU A 385 10.37 20.65 11.77
CA LEU A 385 11.05 20.53 13.05
C LEU A 385 10.01 20.26 14.13
N GLY A 386 10.13 19.13 14.79
CA GLY A 386 9.26 18.73 15.89
C GLY A 386 9.81 19.17 17.23
N ILE A 387 8.92 19.66 18.08
CA ILE A 387 9.19 20.11 19.45
C ILE A 387 8.38 19.24 20.40
N GLY A 388 8.95 18.80 21.50
CA GLY A 388 8.27 18.00 22.52
C GLY A 388 9.19 16.98 23.17
N GLU A 389 8.61 15.92 23.75
CA GLU A 389 9.35 14.87 24.46
C GLU A 389 10.35 14.13 23.58
N SER A 390 10.04 13.98 22.29
CA SER A 390 10.90 13.34 21.30
C SER A 390 11.06 14.26 20.10
N PRO A 391 12.05 15.19 20.11
CA PRO A 391 12.30 16.09 19.00
C PRO A 391 12.51 15.29 17.71
N ASN A 392 11.87 15.72 16.64
CA ASN A 392 12.00 15.06 15.35
C ASN A 392 12.34 16.06 14.25
N VAL A 393 12.94 15.59 13.19
CA VAL A 393 13.38 16.40 12.05
C VAL A 393 13.00 15.70 10.76
N PHE A 394 12.47 16.44 9.84
CA PHE A 394 12.27 15.98 8.46
C PHE A 394 12.77 17.05 7.50
N ILE A 395 13.74 16.71 6.69
CA ILE A 395 14.26 17.56 5.61
C ILE A 395 14.23 16.75 4.33
N ARG A 396 13.62 17.29 3.29
CA ARG A 396 13.65 16.76 1.94
C ARG A 396 14.01 17.88 0.98
N SER A 397 14.97 17.62 0.09
CA SER A 397 15.33 18.50 -1.01
C SER A 397 15.33 17.71 -2.31
N ASN A 398 14.61 18.16 -3.31
CA ASN A 398 14.59 17.57 -4.64
C ASN A 398 14.96 18.64 -5.67
N LEU A 399 16.01 18.37 -6.44
CA LEU A 399 16.44 19.19 -7.56
C LEU A 399 16.23 18.42 -8.85
N LYS A 400 15.37 18.92 -9.70
CA LYS A 400 15.18 18.39 -11.06
C LYS A 400 15.72 19.40 -12.07
N ILE A 401 16.62 18.95 -12.92
CA ILE A 401 17.16 19.72 -14.04
C ILE A 401 17.03 18.88 -15.30
N LYS A 402 16.03 19.19 -16.12
CA LYS A 402 15.72 18.44 -17.35
C LYS A 402 15.58 16.94 -17.07
N GLN A 403 16.53 16.12 -17.51
CA GLN A 403 16.55 14.65 -17.35
C GLN A 403 17.15 14.17 -16.02
N PHE A 404 17.76 15.05 -15.22
CA PHE A 404 18.41 14.70 -13.95
C PHE A 404 17.52 15.02 -12.78
N ASP A 405 17.31 14.05 -11.90
CA ASP A 405 16.63 14.22 -10.61
C ASP A 405 17.62 13.88 -9.49
N LEU A 406 17.86 14.81 -8.58
CA LEU A 406 18.70 14.63 -7.39
C LEU A 406 17.85 14.82 -6.15
N GLY A 407 18.01 13.94 -5.18
CA GLY A 407 17.27 13.98 -3.92
C GLY A 407 18.20 13.90 -2.71
N PHE A 408 17.85 14.63 -1.68
CA PHE A 408 18.42 14.53 -0.34
C PHE A 408 17.31 14.41 0.69
N ARG A 409 17.49 13.53 1.68
CA ARG A 409 16.59 13.42 2.84
C ARG A 409 17.40 13.25 4.11
N LEU A 410 16.97 13.96 5.16
CA LEU A 410 17.40 13.77 6.53
C LEU A 410 16.14 13.59 7.39
N ILE A 411 16.04 12.46 8.07
CA ILE A 411 14.89 12.15 8.91
C ILE A 411 15.40 11.69 10.27
N SER A 412 14.93 12.34 11.32
CA SER A 412 15.02 11.84 12.69
C SER A 412 13.61 11.73 13.22
N LYS A 413 13.18 10.52 13.57
CA LYS A 413 11.82 10.27 14.06
C LYS A 413 11.81 9.43 15.33
N PRO A 414 10.81 9.60 16.20
CA PRO A 414 10.66 8.75 17.38
C PRO A 414 10.56 7.27 17.01
N SER A 415 11.00 6.44 17.94
CA SER A 415 10.84 4.98 17.83
C SER A 415 9.37 4.59 17.72
N TYR A 416 9.12 3.43 17.09
CA TYR A 416 7.75 2.91 16.94
C TYR A 416 7.16 2.50 18.28
N LEU A 417 5.86 2.77 18.47
CA LEU A 417 5.16 2.47 19.73
C LEU A 417 5.17 0.97 20.07
N LEU A 418 5.02 0.10 19.08
CA LEU A 418 5.10 -1.36 19.23
C LEU A 418 6.43 -1.81 19.84
N PHE A 419 7.55 -1.22 19.44
CA PHE A 419 8.87 -1.58 19.93
C PHE A 419 9.13 -1.05 21.34
N ASN A 420 8.57 0.12 21.66
CA ASN A 420 8.72 0.70 22.99
C ASN A 420 7.85 -0.02 24.03
N SER A 421 6.57 -0.25 23.73
CA SER A 421 5.66 -0.87 24.69
C SER A 421 4.71 -1.83 24.00
N PHE A 422 4.70 -3.05 24.47
CA PHE A 422 3.80 -4.10 24.03
C PHE A 422 3.37 -4.94 25.23
N SER A 423 2.11 -5.27 25.31
CA SER A 423 1.57 -6.16 26.33
C SER A 423 0.56 -7.09 25.72
N SER A 424 0.80 -8.38 25.88
CA SER A 424 -0.08 -9.45 25.43
C SER A 424 -0.03 -10.62 26.40
N GLN A 425 -0.86 -11.62 26.19
CA GLN A 425 -0.87 -12.84 26.99
C GLN A 425 0.34 -13.76 26.73
N VAL A 426 1.14 -13.47 25.69
CA VAL A 426 2.27 -14.32 25.27
C VAL A 426 3.62 -13.63 25.34
N ALA A 427 3.65 -12.30 25.34
CA ALA A 427 4.88 -11.50 25.44
C ALA A 427 4.56 -10.09 25.94
N SER A 428 5.50 -9.49 26.68
CA SER A 428 5.41 -8.09 27.10
C SER A 428 6.80 -7.46 27.18
N TRP A 429 6.89 -6.16 26.88
CA TRP A 429 8.09 -5.35 27.07
C TRP A 429 7.74 -3.88 27.23
N ASP A 430 8.65 -3.16 27.88
CA ASP A 430 8.64 -1.71 28.03
C ASP A 430 10.07 -1.20 27.82
N ASN A 431 10.33 -0.58 26.68
CA ASN A 431 11.64 -0.12 26.24
C ASN A 431 11.62 1.39 26.00
N ASN A 432 12.80 2.00 26.05
CA ASN A 432 13.00 3.39 25.68
C ASN A 432 14.07 3.52 24.59
N PHE A 433 13.68 3.20 23.35
CA PHE A 433 14.57 3.26 22.21
C PHE A 433 14.82 4.71 21.75
N LYS A 434 16.03 4.94 21.21
CA LYS A 434 16.42 6.22 20.61
C LYS A 434 15.64 6.48 19.31
N ASN A 435 15.61 7.74 18.91
CA ASN A 435 15.09 8.12 17.61
C ASN A 435 15.79 7.39 16.47
N LEU A 436 15.00 6.95 15.50
CA LEU A 436 15.48 6.42 14.23
C LEU A 436 16.07 7.55 13.39
N THR A 437 17.20 7.33 12.75
CA THR A 437 17.85 8.33 11.91
C THR A 437 18.11 7.81 10.50
N TYR A 438 17.82 8.65 9.52
CA TYR A 438 18.02 8.33 8.11
C TYR A 438 18.63 9.52 7.40
N THR A 439 19.75 9.29 6.70
CA THR A 439 20.33 10.24 5.76
C THR A 439 20.39 9.57 4.40
N SER A 440 19.80 10.19 3.39
CA SER A 440 19.67 9.59 2.07
C SER A 440 20.04 10.57 0.97
N PHE A 441 20.78 10.07 -0.01
CA PHE A 441 21.06 10.71 -1.28
C PHE A 441 20.51 9.84 -2.41
N SER A 442 19.83 10.44 -3.36
CA SER A 442 19.33 9.76 -4.54
C SER A 442 19.68 10.52 -5.82
N GLY A 443 19.96 9.78 -6.86
CA GLY A 443 20.19 10.30 -8.20
C GLY A 443 19.43 9.47 -9.22
N LYS A 444 18.72 10.13 -10.14
CA LYS A 444 18.01 9.50 -11.24
C LYS A 444 18.29 10.24 -12.54
N ILE A 445 18.47 9.48 -13.62
CA ILE A 445 18.57 9.99 -14.98
C ILE A 445 17.39 9.45 -15.77
N ASN A 446 16.67 10.30 -16.47
CA ASN A 446 15.57 9.92 -17.35
C ASN A 446 15.93 10.20 -18.81
N LEU A 447 16.36 9.17 -19.52
CA LEU A 447 16.61 9.24 -20.96
C LEU A 447 15.46 8.52 -21.67
N SER A 448 14.53 9.27 -22.22
CA SER A 448 13.38 8.72 -22.94
C SER A 448 13.34 9.26 -24.36
N GLY A 449 13.40 8.35 -25.32
CA GLY A 449 13.16 8.61 -26.74
C GLY A 449 11.84 7.95 -27.19
N GLN A 450 11.49 8.14 -28.46
CA GLN A 450 10.26 7.53 -29.01
C GLN A 450 10.28 6.01 -29.05
N LYS A 451 11.47 5.41 -29.15
CA LYS A 451 11.63 3.95 -29.33
C LYS A 451 12.39 3.28 -28.20
N ALA A 452 13.06 4.01 -27.36
CA ALA A 452 13.87 3.44 -26.28
C ALA A 452 13.89 4.39 -25.09
N TRP A 453 13.99 3.80 -23.89
CA TRP A 453 14.18 4.55 -22.65
C TRP A 453 15.22 3.85 -21.78
N PHE A 454 15.89 4.64 -20.96
CA PHE A 454 16.87 4.19 -19.99
C PHE A 454 16.80 5.11 -18.77
N SER A 455 16.44 4.54 -17.61
CA SER A 455 16.20 5.31 -16.39
C SER A 455 16.92 4.66 -15.20
N PRO A 456 18.22 4.89 -15.04
CA PRO A 456 18.97 4.44 -13.85
C PRO A 456 18.64 5.34 -12.65
N VAL A 457 18.53 4.71 -11.48
CA VAL A 457 18.39 5.33 -10.17
C VAL A 457 19.46 4.75 -9.25
N ALA A 458 20.11 5.60 -8.47
CA ALA A 458 21.00 5.19 -7.39
C ALA A 458 20.52 5.82 -6.08
N ASN A 459 20.39 5.02 -5.04
CA ASN A 459 20.07 5.48 -3.70
C ASN A 459 21.19 5.07 -2.73
N ILE A 460 21.61 5.98 -1.86
CA ILE A 460 22.60 5.75 -0.80
C ILE A 460 21.94 6.16 0.51
N ASN A 461 21.76 5.21 1.41
CA ASN A 461 21.06 5.41 2.66
C ASN A 461 21.95 5.06 3.86
N LEU A 462 22.11 6.00 4.78
CA LEU A 462 22.71 5.80 6.09
C LEU A 462 21.56 5.65 7.08
N VAL A 463 21.47 4.50 7.74
CA VAL A 463 20.38 4.13 8.64
C VAL A 463 20.95 3.89 10.03
N GLY A 464 20.63 4.76 10.98
CA GLY A 464 21.03 4.64 12.37
C GLY A 464 19.85 4.30 13.28
N ASN A 465 20.15 3.62 14.38
CA ASN A 465 19.17 3.24 15.40
C ASN A 465 18.00 2.41 14.83
N HIS A 466 18.22 1.59 13.81
CA HIS A 466 17.17 0.80 13.19
C HIS A 466 16.54 -0.19 14.18
N LEU A 467 15.22 -0.31 14.16
CA LEU A 467 14.47 -1.24 15.00
C LEU A 467 14.16 -2.52 14.24
N TYR A 468 14.34 -3.66 14.89
CA TYR A 468 14.05 -4.97 14.35
C TYR A 468 13.66 -5.95 15.46
N PHE A 469 13.02 -7.06 15.12
CA PHE A 469 12.81 -8.17 16.02
C PHE A 469 13.89 -9.21 15.78
N ASP A 470 14.57 -9.63 16.84
CA ASP A 470 15.61 -10.68 16.77
C ASP A 470 15.01 -12.08 16.57
N GLN A 471 15.84 -13.12 16.59
CA GLN A 471 15.43 -14.51 16.43
C GLN A 471 14.47 -15.01 17.53
N ASN A 472 14.54 -14.39 18.71
CA ASN A 472 13.65 -14.67 19.84
C ASN A 472 12.37 -13.83 19.79
N GLN A 473 12.15 -13.12 18.66
CA GLN A 473 11.04 -12.21 18.47
C GLN A 473 11.00 -11.06 19.49
N SER A 474 12.16 -10.72 20.04
CA SER A 474 12.34 -9.62 20.99
C SER A 474 12.75 -8.33 20.26
N PRO A 475 12.21 -7.16 20.66
CA PRO A 475 12.54 -5.89 20.00
C PRO A 475 13.97 -5.48 20.31
N GLN A 476 14.70 -5.13 19.26
CA GLN A 476 16.09 -4.69 19.32
C GLN A 476 16.29 -3.38 18.56
N GLN A 477 17.33 -2.64 18.92
CA GLN A 477 17.78 -1.46 18.20
C GLN A 477 19.22 -1.60 17.77
N LEU A 478 19.49 -1.36 16.48
CA LEU A 478 20.83 -1.42 15.94
C LEU A 478 21.70 -0.30 16.51
N GLU A 479 22.81 -0.63 17.15
CA GLU A 479 23.72 0.37 17.76
C GLU A 479 24.59 1.09 16.73
N SER A 480 24.93 0.43 15.62
CA SER A 480 25.75 0.98 14.54
C SER A 480 24.90 1.61 13.43
N THR A 481 25.52 2.49 12.66
CA THR A 481 24.89 2.99 11.42
C THR A 481 25.14 2.03 10.27
N ALA A 482 24.10 1.58 9.62
CA ALA A 482 24.17 0.74 8.43
C ALA A 482 24.17 1.58 7.15
N LEU A 483 25.01 1.20 6.18
CA LEU A 483 25.00 1.73 4.82
C LEU A 483 24.20 0.79 3.93
N LEU A 484 23.15 1.29 3.32
CA LEU A 484 22.31 0.57 2.35
C LEU A 484 22.32 1.33 1.02
N MET A 485 22.70 0.63 -0.05
CA MET A 485 22.64 1.23 -1.39
C MET A 485 21.80 0.35 -2.31
N ASP A 486 21.07 0.96 -3.20
CA ASP A 486 20.40 0.28 -4.29
C ASP A 486 20.62 1.00 -5.62
N PHE A 487 20.80 0.20 -6.67
CA PHE A 487 20.92 0.63 -8.06
C PHE A 487 19.78 0.00 -8.83
N ASP A 488 18.80 0.81 -9.26
CA ASP A 488 17.60 0.38 -9.98
C ASP A 488 17.66 0.91 -11.40
N VAL A 489 17.75 0.03 -12.37
CA VAL A 489 17.82 0.37 -13.79
C VAL A 489 16.56 -0.13 -14.49
N ASN A 490 15.76 0.81 -14.99
CA ASN A 490 14.64 0.50 -15.88
C ASN A 490 15.01 0.90 -17.31
N ALA A 491 15.00 -0.07 -18.21
CA ALA A 491 15.34 0.12 -19.61
C ALA A 491 14.38 -0.63 -20.52
N GLY A 492 14.13 -0.11 -21.70
CA GLY A 492 13.31 -0.78 -22.68
C GLY A 492 13.45 -0.23 -24.09
N VAL A 493 12.94 -1.03 -25.03
CA VAL A 493 12.93 -0.69 -26.46
C VAL A 493 11.63 -1.15 -27.10
N SER A 494 11.08 -0.31 -27.98
CA SER A 494 9.91 -0.62 -28.81
C SER A 494 10.32 -0.65 -30.27
N LEU A 495 10.24 -1.82 -30.89
CA LEU A 495 10.61 -2.07 -32.29
C LEU A 495 9.41 -2.59 -33.05
N LYS A 496 8.77 -1.72 -33.85
CA LYS A 496 7.53 -2.02 -34.56
C LYS A 496 6.44 -2.53 -33.58
N ASN A 497 6.17 -3.83 -33.61
CA ASN A 497 5.16 -4.51 -32.81
C ASN A 497 5.71 -5.13 -31.53
N TRP A 498 7.03 -5.13 -31.35
CA TRP A 498 7.69 -5.72 -30.20
C TRP A 498 8.07 -4.66 -29.18
N LYS A 499 7.84 -4.96 -27.90
CA LYS A 499 8.31 -4.18 -26.75
C LYS A 499 9.11 -5.11 -25.86
N VAL A 500 10.30 -4.67 -25.47
CA VAL A 500 11.17 -5.35 -24.50
C VAL A 500 11.43 -4.40 -23.37
N GLU A 501 11.21 -4.83 -22.15
CA GLU A 501 11.49 -4.07 -20.93
C GLU A 501 12.30 -4.91 -19.96
N ASN A 502 13.20 -4.27 -19.26
CA ASN A 502 13.92 -4.89 -18.17
C ASN A 502 14.09 -3.91 -17.01
N ARG A 503 13.78 -4.36 -15.81
CA ARG A 503 14.12 -3.67 -14.58
C ARG A 503 15.07 -4.53 -13.77
N PHE A 504 16.26 -4.02 -13.52
CA PHE A 504 17.30 -4.67 -12.76
C PHE A 504 17.61 -3.86 -11.50
N ILE A 505 17.59 -4.50 -10.32
CA ILE A 505 17.92 -3.87 -9.05
C ILE A 505 19.08 -4.65 -8.41
N LEU A 506 20.09 -3.91 -7.98
CA LEU A 506 21.22 -4.41 -7.18
C LEU A 506 21.16 -3.75 -5.80
N ASN A 507 20.98 -4.55 -4.74
CA ASN A 507 21.05 -4.09 -3.35
C ASN A 507 22.45 -4.38 -2.78
N VAL A 508 23.11 -3.36 -2.26
CA VAL A 508 24.38 -3.44 -1.52
C VAL A 508 24.09 -3.14 -0.06
N ILE A 509 24.30 -4.14 0.80
CA ILE A 509 23.83 -4.14 2.19
C ILE A 509 25.04 -4.17 3.11
N GLY A 510 25.23 -3.11 3.92
CA GLY A 510 26.33 -2.99 4.88
C GLY A 510 26.16 -3.84 6.15
N ASN A 511 24.95 -4.14 6.56
CA ASN A 511 24.65 -5.03 7.69
C ASN A 511 23.62 -6.08 7.27
N LYS A 512 24.09 -7.23 6.79
CA LYS A 512 23.27 -8.33 6.29
C LYS A 512 22.59 -9.15 7.39
N GLU A 513 23.04 -9.03 8.63
CA GLU A 513 22.45 -9.72 9.77
C GLU A 513 21.10 -9.14 10.13
N VAL A 514 20.94 -7.81 9.95
CA VAL A 514 19.70 -7.10 10.27
C VAL A 514 18.88 -6.77 9.01
N PHE A 515 19.53 -6.33 7.93
CA PHE A 515 18.84 -5.98 6.69
C PHE A 515 18.89 -7.14 5.70
N ARG A 516 17.83 -7.95 5.70
CA ARG A 516 17.71 -9.15 4.87
C ARG A 516 16.94 -8.84 3.61
N LEU A 517 17.68 -8.54 2.55
CA LEU A 517 17.16 -8.16 1.25
C LEU A 517 17.86 -8.99 0.17
N PRO A 518 17.19 -9.37 -0.93
CA PRO A 518 17.84 -10.03 -2.06
C PRO A 518 18.87 -9.10 -2.68
N ALA A 519 20.10 -9.60 -2.93
CA ALA A 519 21.15 -8.80 -3.55
C ALA A 519 20.80 -8.39 -4.99
N VAL A 520 20.13 -9.28 -5.72
CA VAL A 520 19.75 -9.07 -7.12
C VAL A 520 18.26 -9.32 -7.32
N ILE A 521 17.61 -8.39 -8.00
CA ILE A 521 16.24 -8.50 -8.46
C ILE A 521 16.21 -8.19 -9.95
N ASN A 522 15.55 -9.00 -10.75
CA ASN A 522 15.36 -8.75 -12.17
C ASN A 522 13.93 -9.05 -12.60
N ASN A 523 13.34 -8.12 -13.33
CA ASN A 523 12.04 -8.26 -13.99
C ASN A 523 12.24 -7.99 -15.48
N PHE A 524 11.97 -8.98 -16.30
CA PHE A 524 12.05 -8.89 -17.75
C PHE A 524 10.67 -9.09 -18.35
N ASN A 525 10.28 -8.25 -19.29
CA ASN A 525 9.05 -8.37 -20.08
C ASN A 525 9.34 -8.35 -21.56
N LEU A 526 8.72 -9.27 -22.28
CA LEU A 526 8.68 -9.30 -23.75
C LEU A 526 7.23 -9.28 -24.19
N GLU A 527 6.84 -8.30 -24.98
CA GLU A 527 5.47 -8.12 -25.44
C GLU A 527 5.41 -7.95 -26.97
N TYR A 528 4.41 -8.54 -27.59
CA TYR A 528 4.08 -8.38 -29.00
C TYR A 528 2.67 -7.80 -29.15
N HIS A 529 2.55 -6.67 -29.84
CA HIS A 529 1.29 -5.98 -30.11
C HIS A 529 0.83 -6.20 -31.53
N VAL A 530 -0.45 -6.52 -31.72
CA VAL A 530 -1.12 -6.59 -33.02
C VAL A 530 -2.50 -5.95 -32.94
N LYS A 531 -2.85 -5.21 -33.97
CA LYS A 531 -4.19 -4.62 -34.12
C LYS A 531 -5.01 -5.46 -35.10
N TYR A 532 -6.02 -6.16 -34.59
CA TYR A 532 -6.91 -6.99 -35.38
C TYR A 532 -8.15 -6.21 -35.83
N ALA A 533 -8.52 -6.34 -37.11
CA ALA A 533 -9.69 -5.69 -37.71
C ALA A 533 -9.79 -4.16 -37.43
N LYS A 534 -8.68 -3.47 -37.19
CA LYS A 534 -8.57 -2.04 -36.84
C LYS A 534 -9.30 -1.61 -35.55
N VAL A 535 -9.88 -2.53 -34.79
CA VAL A 535 -10.75 -2.23 -33.63
C VAL A 535 -10.24 -2.86 -32.34
N LEU A 536 -9.60 -4.04 -32.43
CA LEU A 536 -9.14 -4.82 -31.29
C LEU A 536 -7.61 -4.74 -31.21
N ASP A 537 -7.12 -4.15 -30.14
CA ASP A 537 -5.70 -4.20 -29.81
C ASP A 537 -5.43 -5.46 -28.97
N LEU A 538 -4.48 -6.28 -29.43
CA LEU A 538 -4.06 -7.55 -28.81
C LEU A 538 -2.60 -7.45 -28.42
N TYR A 539 -2.28 -7.82 -27.18
CA TYR A 539 -0.92 -7.85 -26.64
C TYR A 539 -0.66 -9.24 -26.08
N PHE A 540 0.37 -9.90 -26.56
CA PHE A 540 0.84 -11.20 -26.11
C PHE A 540 2.19 -11.01 -25.47
N GLY A 541 2.40 -11.53 -24.27
CA GLY A 541 3.69 -11.32 -23.62
C GLY A 541 4.04 -12.38 -22.59
N THR A 542 5.27 -12.26 -22.14
CA THR A 542 5.84 -13.05 -21.05
C THR A 542 6.59 -12.14 -20.08
N ASP A 543 6.41 -12.42 -18.80
CA ASP A 543 7.19 -11.83 -17.72
C ASP A 543 8.12 -12.89 -17.14
N LEU A 544 9.37 -12.51 -16.89
CA LEU A 544 10.33 -13.32 -16.17
C LEU A 544 10.78 -12.56 -14.92
N TYR A 545 10.59 -13.18 -13.77
CA TYR A 545 10.95 -12.62 -12.48
C TYR A 545 12.06 -13.45 -11.86
N PHE A 546 13.12 -12.78 -11.42
CA PHE A 546 14.22 -13.41 -10.70
C PHE A 546 14.56 -12.62 -9.44
N ARG A 547 14.73 -13.33 -8.34
CA ARG A 547 15.23 -12.83 -7.06
C ARG A 547 16.38 -13.74 -6.64
N GLY A 548 17.55 -13.17 -6.35
CA GLY A 548 18.61 -13.95 -5.75
C GLY A 548 18.17 -14.55 -4.42
N ALA A 549 18.63 -15.75 -4.12
CA ALA A 549 18.36 -16.38 -2.83
C ALA A 549 18.92 -15.52 -1.69
N TYR A 550 18.15 -15.38 -0.61
CA TYR A 550 18.58 -14.66 0.59
C TYR A 550 17.90 -15.23 1.84
N SER A 551 18.51 -15.03 2.99
CA SER A 551 17.89 -15.39 4.28
C SER A 551 16.80 -14.38 4.58
N GLY A 552 15.57 -14.67 4.17
CA GLY A 552 14.41 -13.79 4.41
C GLY A 552 14.01 -13.75 5.89
N ASP A 553 13.35 -12.68 6.33
CA ASP A 553 12.78 -12.63 7.66
C ASP A 553 11.56 -13.58 7.75
N ALA A 554 11.42 -14.27 8.88
CA ALA A 554 10.21 -15.03 9.19
C ALA A 554 9.08 -14.09 9.65
N TYR A 555 7.84 -14.56 9.57
CA TYR A 555 6.68 -13.80 10.02
C TYR A 555 6.13 -14.35 11.34
N SER A 556 5.91 -13.45 12.29
CA SER A 556 5.29 -13.76 13.58
C SER A 556 3.83 -13.34 13.60
N PRO A 557 2.89 -14.29 13.63
CA PRO A 557 1.46 -13.99 13.73
C PRO A 557 1.07 -13.19 14.97
N TYR A 558 1.67 -13.46 16.13
CA TYR A 558 1.30 -12.75 17.36
C TYR A 558 1.86 -11.33 17.44
N LEU A 559 3.03 -11.06 16.83
CA LEU A 559 3.57 -9.72 16.67
C LEU A 559 2.95 -8.97 15.48
N ARG A 560 2.43 -9.70 14.50
CA ARG A 560 1.99 -9.19 13.21
C ARG A 560 3.13 -8.44 12.51
N SER A 561 4.33 -8.98 12.63
CA SER A 561 5.58 -8.38 12.17
C SER A 561 6.57 -9.44 11.73
N PHE A 562 7.51 -9.04 10.91
CA PHE A 562 8.60 -9.89 10.49
C PHE A 562 9.74 -9.83 11.52
N TYR A 563 10.44 -10.95 11.70
CA TYR A 563 11.55 -11.11 12.64
C TYR A 563 12.71 -11.88 12.01
N LEU A 564 13.91 -11.74 12.56
CA LEU A 564 15.12 -12.41 12.06
C LEU A 564 15.06 -13.93 12.28
N GLN A 565 15.55 -14.71 11.32
CA GLN A 565 15.75 -16.16 11.43
C GLN A 565 17.01 -16.58 10.64
N ASP A 566 17.65 -17.67 10.95
CA ASP A 566 18.89 -18.10 10.28
C ASP A 566 18.78 -19.47 9.58
N GLY A 567 17.58 -20.06 9.59
CA GLY A 567 17.40 -21.44 9.12
C GLY A 567 17.11 -21.60 7.63
N GLN A 568 16.49 -20.60 6.97
CA GLN A 568 15.93 -20.80 5.65
C GLN A 568 16.18 -19.64 4.70
N ASN A 569 16.63 -19.97 3.49
CA ASN A 569 16.67 -19.06 2.36
C ASN A 569 15.33 -19.08 1.60
N VAL A 570 14.98 -17.96 1.00
CA VAL A 570 13.79 -17.79 0.18
C VAL A 570 14.18 -17.35 -1.23
N TRP A 571 13.29 -17.59 -2.19
CA TRP A 571 13.52 -17.33 -3.61
C TRP A 571 14.71 -18.11 -4.20
N GLY A 572 15.46 -17.54 -5.14
CA GLY A 572 16.61 -18.17 -5.79
C GLY A 572 16.28 -18.78 -7.17
N TYR A 573 15.02 -18.69 -7.62
CA TYR A 573 14.55 -19.29 -8.86
C TYR A 573 13.88 -18.27 -9.77
N PRO A 574 13.97 -18.43 -11.12
CA PRO A 574 13.19 -17.65 -12.04
C PRO A 574 11.73 -18.11 -12.04
N VAL A 575 10.81 -17.16 -12.10
CA VAL A 575 9.37 -17.38 -12.25
C VAL A 575 8.94 -16.80 -13.60
N ALA A 576 8.21 -17.59 -14.40
CA ALA A 576 7.75 -17.19 -15.71
C ALA A 576 6.22 -17.13 -15.76
N ASP A 577 5.71 -15.99 -16.20
CA ASP A 577 4.31 -15.75 -16.47
C ASP A 577 4.09 -15.53 -17.98
N VAL A 578 2.95 -15.95 -18.49
CA VAL A 578 2.51 -15.62 -19.86
C VAL A 578 1.16 -14.96 -19.81
N TYR A 579 0.94 -13.99 -20.69
CA TYR A 579 -0.30 -13.23 -20.67
C TYR A 579 -0.79 -12.80 -22.05
N THR A 580 -2.06 -12.43 -22.10
CA THR A 580 -2.67 -11.75 -23.23
C THR A 580 -3.55 -10.62 -22.71
N ASN A 581 -3.34 -9.41 -23.24
CA ASN A 581 -4.20 -8.25 -23.00
C ASN A 581 -5.03 -7.96 -24.25
N PHE A 582 -6.27 -7.56 -24.04
CA PHE A 582 -7.23 -7.17 -25.07
C PHE A 582 -7.77 -5.78 -24.74
N MET A 583 -7.81 -4.90 -25.72
CA MET A 583 -8.44 -3.60 -25.58
C MET A 583 -9.39 -3.33 -26.74
N ILE A 584 -10.66 -3.15 -26.41
CA ILE A 584 -11.71 -2.74 -27.35
C ILE A 584 -12.23 -1.38 -26.89
N LYS A 585 -11.91 -0.33 -27.63
CA LYS A 585 -12.23 1.05 -27.23
C LYS A 585 -11.69 1.35 -25.82
N ARG A 586 -12.53 1.26 -24.79
CA ARG A 586 -12.18 1.58 -23.40
C ARG A 586 -12.19 0.36 -22.48
N VAL A 587 -12.76 -0.76 -22.94
CA VAL A 587 -12.82 -2.01 -22.17
C VAL A 587 -11.49 -2.73 -22.31
N LYS A 588 -10.92 -3.11 -21.18
CA LYS A 588 -9.68 -3.89 -21.10
C LYS A 588 -9.99 -5.25 -20.49
N LEU A 589 -9.43 -6.29 -21.09
CA LEU A 589 -9.48 -7.68 -20.64
C LEU A 589 -8.05 -8.21 -20.59
N ALA A 590 -7.73 -9.05 -19.61
CA ALA A 590 -6.46 -9.75 -19.56
C ALA A 590 -6.66 -11.18 -19.07
N PHE A 591 -5.88 -12.07 -19.66
CA PHE A 591 -5.70 -13.44 -19.20
C PHE A 591 -4.22 -13.64 -18.88
N SER A 592 -3.90 -14.32 -17.79
CA SER A 592 -2.54 -14.74 -17.50
C SER A 592 -2.47 -16.13 -16.89
N PHE A 593 -1.37 -16.82 -17.21
CA PHE A 593 -0.92 -18.02 -16.50
C PHE A 593 0.36 -17.67 -15.77
N ASN A 594 0.28 -17.65 -14.46
CA ASN A 594 1.39 -17.31 -13.60
C ASN A 594 2.10 -18.60 -13.17
N TYR A 595 3.42 -18.52 -12.97
CA TYR A 595 4.30 -19.61 -12.61
C TYR A 595 4.20 -20.80 -13.60
N LEU A 596 4.26 -20.49 -14.91
CA LEU A 596 4.16 -21.49 -15.98
C LEU A 596 5.26 -22.54 -15.86
N ASN A 597 6.47 -22.14 -15.45
CA ASN A 597 7.63 -23.01 -15.31
C ASN A 597 7.65 -23.84 -14.02
N LYS A 598 6.54 -23.95 -13.28
CA LYS A 598 6.43 -24.86 -12.12
C LYS A 598 6.90 -26.27 -12.52
N GLY A 599 7.83 -26.84 -11.73
CA GLY A 599 8.54 -28.08 -12.03
C GLY A 599 9.89 -27.90 -12.71
N VAL A 600 10.29 -26.66 -13.06
CA VAL A 600 11.58 -26.35 -13.67
C VAL A 600 12.11 -25.01 -13.10
N PRO A 601 13.16 -24.99 -12.31
CA PRO A 601 13.95 -26.14 -11.82
C PRO A 601 13.32 -26.87 -10.62
N THR A 602 12.28 -26.32 -9.99
CA THR A 602 11.67 -26.84 -8.75
C THR A 602 10.15 -26.79 -8.80
N GLN A 603 9.48 -27.61 -8.00
CA GLN A 603 8.02 -27.65 -7.91
C GLN A 603 7.44 -26.43 -7.19
N GLY A 604 8.23 -25.71 -6.41
CA GLY A 604 7.80 -24.52 -5.68
C GLY A 604 8.99 -23.74 -5.13
N TYR A 605 8.72 -22.62 -4.48
CA TYR A 605 9.70 -21.81 -3.76
C TYR A 605 9.02 -21.10 -2.59
N TYR A 606 9.80 -20.76 -1.58
CA TYR A 606 9.33 -19.97 -0.46
C TYR A 606 9.43 -18.48 -0.77
N THR A 607 8.37 -17.74 -0.51
CA THR A 607 8.37 -16.26 -0.54
C THR A 607 8.81 -15.68 0.80
N THR A 608 8.43 -16.34 1.88
CA THR A 608 8.80 -16.09 3.28
C THR A 608 9.15 -17.46 3.89
N PRO A 609 10.08 -17.56 4.84
CA PRO A 609 10.32 -18.81 5.54
C PRO A 609 9.03 -19.48 5.97
N ASP A 610 8.87 -20.75 5.65
CA ASP A 610 7.70 -21.58 5.87
C ASP A 610 6.48 -21.32 4.99
N TYR A 611 6.47 -20.26 4.17
CA TYR A 611 5.35 -19.89 3.32
C TYR A 611 5.68 -20.09 1.85
N LEU A 612 5.03 -21.07 1.24
CA LEU A 612 5.18 -21.36 -0.19
C LEU A 612 4.46 -20.33 -1.06
N ALA A 613 5.09 -19.96 -2.16
CA ALA A 613 4.47 -19.20 -3.22
C ALA A 613 3.23 -19.93 -3.79
N MET A 614 2.33 -19.17 -4.39
CA MET A 614 1.22 -19.74 -5.16
C MET A 614 1.76 -20.65 -6.26
N GLY A 615 1.12 -21.81 -6.42
CA GLY A 615 1.38 -22.70 -7.55
C GLY A 615 0.95 -22.08 -8.88
N ARG A 616 1.01 -22.89 -9.97
CA ARG A 616 0.54 -22.46 -11.28
C ARG A 616 -0.91 -22.02 -11.24
N THR A 617 -1.18 -20.79 -11.67
CA THR A 617 -2.49 -20.16 -11.50
C THR A 617 -2.93 -19.44 -12.77
N PHE A 618 -4.18 -19.63 -13.14
CA PHE A 618 -4.84 -18.89 -14.20
C PHE A 618 -5.59 -17.70 -13.63
N HIS A 619 -5.49 -16.56 -14.31
CA HIS A 619 -6.17 -15.31 -13.93
C HIS A 619 -6.94 -14.71 -15.11
N LEU A 620 -8.07 -14.08 -14.78
CA LEU A 620 -8.87 -13.25 -15.67
C LEU A 620 -9.03 -11.87 -15.01
N LYS A 621 -8.84 -10.80 -15.77
CA LYS A 621 -9.07 -9.43 -15.32
C LYS A 621 -9.87 -8.64 -16.35
N VAL A 622 -10.82 -7.85 -15.84
CA VAL A 622 -11.66 -6.95 -16.64
C VAL A 622 -11.58 -5.56 -16.04
N ASN A 623 -11.51 -4.54 -16.88
CA ASN A 623 -11.69 -3.15 -16.46
C ASN A 623 -12.59 -2.42 -17.46
N TRP A 624 -13.60 -1.75 -16.93
CA TRP A 624 -14.62 -1.07 -17.73
C TRP A 624 -14.86 0.36 -17.20
N PRO A 625 -14.18 1.37 -17.78
CA PRO A 625 -14.45 2.77 -17.49
C PRO A 625 -15.64 3.29 -18.30
N LEU A 626 -16.62 3.88 -17.63
CA LEU A 626 -17.82 4.50 -18.18
C LEU A 626 -17.78 6.02 -17.95
N PHE A 627 -18.21 6.81 -18.93
CA PHE A 627 -18.18 8.28 -18.91
C PHE A 627 -19.51 8.81 -19.45
N ASP A 628 -20.60 8.51 -18.77
CA ASP A 628 -21.97 8.83 -19.25
C ASP A 628 -22.49 10.15 -18.72
#